data_6213eae715464fa2d64658d3714c0ded
#
_entry.id   6213eae715464fa2d64658d3714c0ded
#
_cell.length_a   1.000
_cell.length_b   1.000
_cell.length_c   1.000
_cell.angle_alpha   90.00
_cell.angle_beta   90.00
_cell.angle_gamma   90.00
#
_symmetry.space_group_name_H-M   'P 1'
#
loop_
_entity.id
_entity.type
_entity.pdbx_description
1 polymer ?
#
loop_
_entity_poly.entity_id
_entity_poly.type
_entity_poly.pdbx_seq_one_letter_code
_entity_poly.pdbx_strand_id
1 'polypeptide(L)'
;IMVGLTHEEMMAFWGINNYPQEIVTYDLGGRELVVTGTPGHQGSELAIYDGWTDLLYTGDMFYRGRLYLEDWDAWVASIRKLRSIADQNPVAHLVNNHIEMTAEPGIDYPIGTTWQPNEPPMQMTLEMLDQAVGATYEVNSPGIYIYDDFLIYNQIPWYTTTDP
;
A
#
# COMPACT_ATOMS: atom_id res chain seq x y z
N ILE A 1 -8.59 -6.85 6.43
CA ILE A 1 -9.41 -6.23 7.51
C ILE A 1 -9.84 -7.36 8.43
N MET A 2 -9.38 -7.33 9.66
CA MET A 2 -9.85 -8.24 10.70
C MET A 2 -11.15 -7.66 11.27
N VAL A 3 -12.27 -8.02 10.65
CA VAL A 3 -13.60 -7.50 11.01
C VAL A 3 -13.95 -7.88 12.43
N GLY A 4 -14.35 -6.91 13.24
CA GLY A 4 -14.81 -7.08 14.61
C GLY A 4 -13.72 -7.02 15.68
N LEU A 5 -12.46 -6.79 15.31
CA LEU A 5 -11.40 -6.51 16.28
C LEU A 5 -11.17 -5.00 16.44
N THR A 6 -10.90 -4.59 17.66
CA THR A 6 -10.38 -3.24 17.93
C THR A 6 -8.92 -3.12 17.45
N HIS A 7 -8.41 -1.90 17.34
CA HIS A 7 -7.00 -1.68 17.03
C HIS A 7 -6.06 -2.41 18.02
N GLU A 8 -6.36 -2.36 19.31
CA GLU A 8 -5.58 -3.02 20.36
C GLU A 8 -5.60 -4.55 20.22
N GLU A 9 -6.76 -5.13 19.91
CA GLU A 9 -6.90 -6.57 19.68
C GLU A 9 -6.16 -7.04 18.43
N MET A 10 -6.18 -6.24 17.37
CA MET A 10 -5.40 -6.51 16.15
C MET A 10 -3.89 -6.45 16.44
N MET A 11 -3.44 -5.46 17.18
CA MET A 11 -2.05 -5.32 17.61
C MET A 11 -1.60 -6.51 18.45
N ALA A 12 -2.43 -6.92 19.43
CA ALA A 12 -2.15 -8.08 20.26
C ALA A 12 -2.09 -9.38 19.46
N PHE A 13 -2.96 -9.55 18.46
CA PHE A 13 -2.95 -10.73 17.58
C PHE A 13 -1.63 -10.87 16.83
N TRP A 14 -1.09 -9.77 16.29
CA TRP A 14 0.17 -9.79 15.56
C TRP A 14 1.41 -9.69 16.46
N GLY A 15 1.23 -9.44 17.75
CA GLY A 15 2.33 -9.23 18.71
C GLY A 15 3.04 -7.89 18.52
N ILE A 16 2.37 -6.90 17.94
CA ILE A 16 2.92 -5.55 17.73
C ILE A 16 2.67 -4.72 19.00
N ASN A 17 3.72 -4.23 19.65
CA ASN A 17 3.63 -3.41 20.88
C ASN A 17 3.83 -1.91 20.61
N ASN A 18 4.45 -1.57 19.47
CA ASN A 18 4.73 -0.19 19.09
C ASN A 18 4.35 0.03 17.62
N TYR A 19 3.06 0.24 17.38
CA TYR A 19 2.54 0.55 16.04
C TYR A 19 2.75 2.05 15.71
N PRO A 20 3.12 2.40 14.48
CA PRO A 20 3.44 1.54 13.34
C PRO A 20 4.94 1.20 13.22
N GLN A 21 5.78 1.57 14.22
CA GLN A 21 7.24 1.54 14.11
C GLN A 21 7.80 0.11 14.13
N GLU A 22 7.15 -0.78 14.88
CA GLU A 22 7.65 -2.13 15.09
C GLU A 22 7.48 -3.02 13.86
N ILE A 23 8.49 -3.84 13.61
CA ILE A 23 8.46 -4.93 12.64
C ILE A 23 8.54 -6.21 13.45
N VAL A 24 7.55 -7.09 13.28
CA VAL A 24 7.47 -8.36 14.01
C VAL A 24 7.53 -9.54 13.05
N THR A 25 8.01 -10.69 13.57
CA THR A 25 7.93 -11.95 12.86
C THR A 25 6.81 -12.79 13.47
N TYR A 26 5.92 -13.26 12.60
CA TYR A 26 4.80 -14.11 12.96
C TYR A 26 4.97 -15.49 12.34
N ASP A 27 5.17 -16.54 13.17
CA ASP A 27 5.38 -17.90 12.71
C ASP A 27 4.06 -18.67 12.57
N LEU A 28 3.80 -19.14 11.35
CA LEU A 28 2.66 -20.00 11.02
C LEU A 28 2.94 -21.50 11.23
N GLY A 29 3.98 -21.84 12.00
CA GLY A 29 4.41 -23.22 12.20
C GLY A 29 5.47 -23.66 11.20
N GLY A 30 6.56 -22.90 11.12
CA GLY A 30 7.71 -23.11 10.22
C GLY A 30 7.66 -22.26 8.94
N ARG A 31 6.70 -21.35 8.81
CA ARG A 31 6.64 -20.30 7.79
C ARG A 31 6.52 -18.95 8.49
N GLU A 32 7.58 -18.20 8.45
CA GLU A 32 7.65 -16.89 9.09
C GLU A 32 7.13 -15.79 8.15
N LEU A 33 6.29 -14.94 8.69
CA LEU A 33 5.83 -13.71 8.05
C LEU A 33 6.46 -12.52 8.77
N VAL A 34 6.95 -11.54 8.03
CA VAL A 34 7.37 -10.24 8.56
C VAL A 34 6.19 -9.30 8.46
N VAL A 35 5.72 -8.77 9.60
CA VAL A 35 4.50 -7.93 9.69
C VAL A 35 4.85 -6.58 10.28
N THR A 36 4.32 -5.51 9.70
CA THR A 36 4.51 -4.14 10.20
C THR A 36 3.31 -3.25 9.89
N GLY A 37 3.12 -2.21 10.72
CA GLY A 37 2.13 -1.16 10.45
C GLY A 37 2.54 -0.28 9.27
N THR A 38 1.59 0.04 8.40
CA THR A 38 1.78 0.90 7.22
C THR A 38 0.64 1.91 7.08
N PRO A 39 0.45 2.81 8.07
CA PRO A 39 -0.59 3.84 8.00
C PRO A 39 -0.32 4.85 6.87
N GLY A 40 -1.39 5.59 6.52
CA GLY A 40 -1.34 6.67 5.53
C GLY A 40 -2.60 6.73 4.69
N HIS A 41 -3.04 5.58 4.18
CA HIS A 41 -4.37 5.39 3.58
C HIS A 41 -5.40 5.10 4.69
N GLN A 42 -5.10 4.14 5.56
CA GLN A 42 -5.89 3.81 6.75
C GLN A 42 -4.99 3.76 7.98
N GLY A 43 -5.52 4.20 9.14
CA GLY A 43 -4.74 4.28 10.38
C GLY A 43 -4.30 2.94 10.97
N SER A 44 -4.93 1.82 10.60
CA SER A 44 -4.65 0.46 11.12
C SER A 44 -4.12 -0.50 10.06
N GLU A 45 -3.55 0.01 8.99
CA GLU A 45 -3.10 -0.80 7.86
C GLU A 45 -1.80 -1.54 8.17
N LEU A 46 -1.67 -2.74 7.59
CA LEU A 46 -0.50 -3.61 7.76
C LEU A 46 0.05 -4.01 6.40
N ALA A 47 1.37 -4.13 6.33
CA ALA A 47 2.05 -4.86 5.26
C ALA A 47 2.61 -6.18 5.81
N ILE A 48 2.67 -7.18 4.93
CA ILE A 48 3.15 -8.53 5.27
C ILE A 48 4.13 -8.97 4.19
N TYR A 49 5.35 -9.29 4.59
CA TYR A 49 6.30 -9.98 3.72
C TYR A 49 6.33 -11.46 4.06
N ASP A 50 6.21 -12.29 3.04
CA ASP A 50 6.26 -13.74 3.14
C ASP A 50 7.53 -14.25 2.44
N GLY A 51 8.55 -14.58 3.25
CA GLY A 51 9.84 -15.07 2.75
C GLY A 51 9.81 -16.46 2.12
N TRP A 52 8.68 -17.16 2.16
CA TRP A 52 8.54 -18.44 1.45
C TRP A 52 8.16 -18.24 -0.02
N THR A 53 7.39 -17.19 -0.31
CA THR A 53 6.91 -16.86 -1.66
C THR A 53 7.61 -15.65 -2.27
N ASP A 54 8.43 -14.94 -1.49
CA ASP A 54 9.04 -13.67 -1.84
C ASP A 54 8.01 -12.59 -2.23
N LEU A 55 6.81 -12.65 -1.62
CA LEU A 55 5.74 -11.70 -1.85
C LEU A 55 5.65 -10.67 -0.73
N LEU A 56 5.53 -9.40 -1.10
CA LEU A 56 5.26 -8.30 -0.18
C LEU A 56 3.83 -7.80 -0.38
N TYR A 57 2.95 -8.12 0.56
CA TYR A 57 1.55 -7.69 0.57
C TYR A 57 1.47 -6.28 1.13
N THR A 58 0.93 -5.36 0.33
CA THR A 58 0.90 -3.91 0.63
C THR A 58 -0.50 -3.39 1.00
N GLY A 59 -1.53 -4.21 0.83
CA GLY A 59 -2.91 -3.78 1.08
C GLY A 59 -3.32 -2.59 0.19
N ASP A 60 -4.06 -1.66 0.77
CA ASP A 60 -4.49 -0.45 0.09
C ASP A 60 -3.51 0.72 0.28
N MET A 61 -2.44 0.51 1.03
CA MET A 61 -1.40 1.50 1.25
C MET A 61 -0.61 1.79 -0.04
N PHE A 62 -0.40 0.75 -0.89
CA PHE A 62 0.27 0.89 -2.18
C PHE A 62 -0.28 -0.13 -3.18
N TYR A 63 -0.99 0.34 -4.20
CA TYR A 63 -1.63 -0.46 -5.25
C TYR A 63 -1.72 0.30 -6.57
N ARG A 64 -2.08 -0.39 -7.64
CA ARG A 64 -2.34 0.22 -8.96
C ARG A 64 -3.70 0.90 -8.98
N GLY A 65 -3.75 2.11 -8.49
CA GLY A 65 -4.99 2.87 -8.38
C GLY A 65 -4.81 4.24 -7.72
N ARG A 66 -5.90 4.75 -7.18
CA ARG A 66 -5.98 6.05 -6.52
C ARG A 66 -5.63 5.90 -5.04
N LEU A 67 -4.40 6.23 -4.70
CA LEU A 67 -3.92 6.22 -3.31
C LEU A 67 -4.50 7.43 -2.58
N TYR A 68 -5.64 7.25 -1.91
CA TYR A 68 -6.26 8.28 -1.08
C TYR A 68 -5.51 8.36 0.26
N LEU A 69 -4.69 9.40 0.41
CA LEU A 69 -3.80 9.56 1.55
C LEU A 69 -4.35 10.60 2.51
N GLU A 70 -4.89 10.15 3.64
CA GLU A 70 -5.37 11.03 4.70
C GLU A 70 -4.22 11.63 5.52
N ASP A 71 -3.16 10.82 5.71
CA ASP A 71 -1.94 11.21 6.44
C ASP A 71 -0.71 11.01 5.53
N TRP A 72 -0.28 12.09 4.92
CA TRP A 72 0.87 12.11 4.01
C TRP A 72 2.17 11.68 4.70
N ASP A 73 2.44 12.21 5.89
CA ASP A 73 3.69 11.92 6.62
C ASP A 73 3.77 10.46 7.04
N ALA A 74 2.64 9.90 7.48
CA ALA A 74 2.53 8.48 7.79
C ALA A 74 2.73 7.60 6.55
N TRP A 75 2.15 7.99 5.41
CA TRP A 75 2.36 7.28 4.15
C TRP A 75 3.81 7.32 3.68
N VAL A 76 4.46 8.48 3.74
CA VAL A 76 5.89 8.63 3.42
C VAL A 76 6.74 7.69 4.26
N ALA A 77 6.50 7.64 5.57
CA ALA A 77 7.21 6.74 6.47
C ALA A 77 6.96 5.26 6.12
N SER A 78 5.72 4.93 5.76
CA SER A 78 5.30 3.58 5.38
C SER A 78 5.95 3.12 4.07
N ILE A 79 5.92 3.93 3.01
CA ILE A 79 6.57 3.61 1.72
C ILE A 79 8.06 3.37 1.89
N ARG A 80 8.75 4.25 2.64
CA ARG A 80 10.19 4.09 2.90
C ARG A 80 10.49 2.83 3.73
N LYS A 81 9.61 2.47 4.65
CA LYS A 81 9.72 1.21 5.41
C LYS A 81 9.56 0.00 4.51
N LEU A 82 8.56 -0.01 3.60
CA LEU A 82 8.42 -1.09 2.62
C LEU A 82 9.67 -1.24 1.75
N ARG A 83 10.25 -0.12 1.31
CA ARG A 83 11.49 -0.16 0.54
C ARG A 83 12.64 -0.75 1.34
N SER A 84 12.74 -0.39 2.64
CA SER A 84 13.76 -0.97 3.54
C SER A 84 13.56 -2.48 3.77
N ILE A 85 12.32 -2.96 3.83
CA ILE A 85 12.03 -4.41 3.89
C ILE A 85 12.50 -5.09 2.60
N ALA A 86 12.19 -4.49 1.45
CA ALA A 86 12.61 -5.02 0.15
C ALA A 86 14.13 -4.98 -0.07
N ASP A 87 14.86 -4.05 0.55
CA ASP A 87 16.32 -4.01 0.52
C ASP A 87 16.98 -5.16 1.30
N GLN A 88 16.28 -5.67 2.30
CA GLN A 88 16.80 -6.70 3.21
C GLN A 88 16.32 -8.11 2.87
N ASN A 89 15.36 -8.22 1.95
CA ASN A 89 14.71 -9.49 1.61
C ASN A 89 14.52 -9.59 0.09
N PRO A 90 14.62 -10.79 -0.49
CA PRO A 90 14.23 -10.99 -1.87
C PRO A 90 12.72 -10.74 -2.01
N VAL A 91 12.33 -9.80 -2.85
CA VAL A 91 10.92 -9.52 -3.18
C VAL A 91 10.72 -9.74 -4.67
N ALA A 92 9.96 -10.79 -5.00
CA ALA A 92 9.60 -11.10 -6.38
C ALA A 92 8.53 -10.14 -6.90
N HIS A 93 7.51 -9.89 -6.08
CA HIS A 93 6.39 -9.00 -6.40
C HIS A 93 5.83 -8.33 -5.15
N LEU A 94 5.30 -7.11 -5.35
CA LEU A 94 4.35 -6.53 -4.41
C LEU A 94 2.94 -6.95 -4.82
N VAL A 95 2.08 -7.25 -3.84
CA VAL A 95 0.71 -7.69 -4.06
C VAL A 95 -0.23 -6.82 -3.23
N ASN A 96 -1.28 -6.34 -3.86
CA ASN A 96 -2.26 -5.43 -3.27
C ASN A 96 -3.68 -6.07 -3.28
N ASN A 97 -4.70 -5.30 -2.89
CA ASN A 97 -6.06 -5.82 -2.74
C ASN A 97 -6.94 -5.59 -3.97
N HIS A 98 -6.65 -4.56 -4.79
CA HIS A 98 -7.45 -4.21 -5.97
C HIS A 98 -6.67 -3.37 -6.98
N ILE A 99 -7.26 -3.15 -8.16
CA ILE A 99 -6.71 -2.35 -9.25
C ILE A 99 -7.78 -1.34 -9.67
N GLU A 100 -7.36 -0.11 -9.96
CA GLU A 100 -8.22 0.94 -10.52
C GLU A 100 -7.60 1.57 -11.78
N MET A 101 -6.34 1.20 -12.11
CA MET A 101 -5.66 1.65 -13.32
C MET A 101 -6.05 0.81 -14.53
N THR A 102 -6.02 1.42 -15.71
CA THR A 102 -5.98 0.70 -16.97
C THR A 102 -4.54 0.25 -17.28
N ALA A 103 -4.37 -0.55 -18.33
CA ALA A 103 -3.03 -0.90 -18.83
C ALA A 103 -2.36 0.28 -19.59
N GLU A 104 -3.05 1.42 -19.78
CA GLU A 104 -2.46 2.64 -20.36
C GLU A 104 -1.87 3.48 -19.23
N PRO A 105 -0.60 3.92 -19.33
CA PRO A 105 0.07 4.68 -18.29
C PRO A 105 -0.68 5.94 -17.87
N GLY A 106 -0.85 6.14 -16.57
CA GLY A 106 -1.48 7.33 -16.00
C GLY A 106 -3.00 7.42 -16.17
N ILE A 107 -3.65 6.38 -16.69
CA ILE A 107 -5.09 6.35 -16.93
C ILE A 107 -5.76 5.36 -15.98
N ASP A 108 -6.67 5.87 -15.16
CA ASP A 108 -7.51 5.08 -14.28
C ASP A 108 -8.93 4.89 -14.84
N TYR A 109 -9.63 3.89 -14.34
CA TYR A 109 -11.06 3.71 -14.63
C TYR A 109 -11.88 4.75 -13.86
N PRO A 110 -12.96 5.30 -14.47
CA PRO A 110 -13.87 6.18 -13.76
C PRO A 110 -14.40 5.55 -12.46
N ILE A 111 -14.61 6.39 -11.43
CA ILE A 111 -15.15 5.95 -10.14
C ILE A 111 -16.52 5.27 -10.36
N GLY A 112 -16.71 4.09 -9.74
CA GLY A 112 -17.92 3.30 -9.88
C GLY A 112 -17.97 2.39 -11.12
N THR A 113 -16.89 2.31 -11.91
CA THR A 113 -16.78 1.36 -13.02
C THR A 113 -16.88 -0.07 -12.47
N THR A 114 -17.82 -0.84 -13.02
CA THR A 114 -18.06 -2.24 -12.64
C THR A 114 -17.50 -3.26 -13.65
N TRP A 115 -16.97 -2.79 -14.77
CA TRP A 115 -16.35 -3.60 -15.81
C TRP A 115 -15.02 -2.97 -16.24
N GLN A 116 -13.93 -3.68 -16.00
CA GLN A 116 -12.55 -3.20 -16.21
C GLN A 116 -11.76 -4.16 -17.11
N PRO A 117 -12.07 -4.18 -18.44
CA PRO A 117 -11.55 -5.21 -19.35
C PRO A 117 -10.07 -5.07 -19.70
N ASN A 118 -9.46 -3.93 -19.38
CA ASN A 118 -8.07 -3.60 -19.71
C ASN A 118 -7.25 -3.32 -18.43
N GLU A 119 -7.45 -4.14 -17.40
CA GLU A 119 -6.65 -4.08 -16.17
C GLU A 119 -5.22 -4.58 -16.41
N PRO A 120 -4.21 -3.91 -15.82
CA PRO A 120 -2.86 -4.47 -15.74
C PRO A 120 -2.83 -5.65 -14.75
N PRO A 121 -1.73 -6.43 -14.72
CA PRO A 121 -1.54 -7.45 -13.69
C PRO A 121 -1.59 -6.85 -12.28
N MET A 122 -2.15 -7.59 -11.31
CA MET A 122 -2.18 -7.16 -9.90
C MET A 122 -0.76 -7.06 -9.29
N GLN A 123 0.16 -7.88 -9.77
CA GLN A 123 1.54 -7.89 -9.32
C GLN A 123 2.22 -6.57 -9.69
N MET A 124 2.81 -5.94 -8.67
CA MET A 124 3.63 -4.75 -8.83
C MET A 124 5.12 -5.10 -8.71
N THR A 125 5.96 -4.21 -9.23
CA THR A 125 7.41 -4.38 -9.25
C THR A 125 8.12 -3.49 -8.23
N LEU A 126 9.39 -3.79 -7.95
CA LEU A 126 10.22 -2.91 -7.13
C LEU A 126 10.46 -1.54 -7.79
N GLU A 127 10.44 -1.46 -9.12
CA GLU A 127 10.55 -0.18 -9.85
C GLU A 127 9.36 0.74 -9.55
N MET A 128 8.14 0.19 -9.43
CA MET A 128 6.97 0.96 -9.00
C MET A 128 7.10 1.45 -7.57
N LEU A 129 7.66 0.62 -6.67
CA LEU A 129 7.95 1.04 -5.31
C LEU A 129 9.02 2.13 -5.28
N ASP A 130 10.06 2.03 -6.12
CA ASP A 130 11.08 3.08 -6.24
C ASP A 130 10.47 4.40 -6.77
N GLN A 131 9.52 4.33 -7.69
CA GLN A 131 8.75 5.50 -8.15
C GLN A 131 7.93 6.12 -7.01
N ALA A 132 7.27 5.29 -6.18
CA ALA A 132 6.54 5.79 -5.00
C ALA A 132 7.49 6.41 -3.96
N VAL A 133 8.68 5.86 -3.77
CA VAL A 133 9.73 6.48 -2.94
C VAL A 133 10.16 7.82 -3.54
N GLY A 134 10.35 7.92 -4.85
CA GLY A 134 10.64 9.17 -5.57
C GLY A 134 9.56 10.23 -5.30
N ALA A 135 8.29 9.84 -5.40
CA ALA A 135 7.15 10.72 -5.11
C ALA A 135 7.21 11.35 -3.71
N THR A 136 7.79 10.66 -2.71
CA THR A 136 7.94 11.22 -1.36
C THR A 136 8.88 12.43 -1.26
N TYR A 137 9.66 12.71 -2.30
CA TYR A 137 10.54 13.89 -2.39
C TYR A 137 9.97 14.99 -3.30
N GLU A 138 9.04 14.64 -4.18
CA GLU A 138 8.48 15.53 -5.20
C GLU A 138 7.16 16.16 -4.75
N VAL A 139 6.29 15.36 -4.13
CA VAL A 139 4.98 15.79 -3.63
C VAL A 139 5.15 16.59 -2.35
N ASN A 140 4.77 17.89 -2.41
CA ASN A 140 4.99 18.84 -1.31
C ASN A 140 3.75 19.64 -0.90
N SER A 141 2.59 19.33 -1.46
CA SER A 141 1.33 20.01 -1.16
C SER A 141 0.13 19.07 -1.36
N PRO A 142 -1.04 19.37 -0.77
CA PRO A 142 -2.28 18.69 -1.13
C PRO A 142 -2.57 18.79 -2.62
N GLY A 143 -3.04 17.68 -3.22
CA GLY A 143 -3.33 17.64 -4.66
C GLY A 143 -3.39 16.22 -5.22
N ILE A 144 -3.64 16.13 -6.53
CA ILE A 144 -3.63 14.88 -7.29
C ILE A 144 -2.38 14.85 -8.14
N TYR A 145 -1.61 13.77 -8.03
CA TYR A 145 -0.38 13.54 -8.77
C TYR A 145 -0.50 12.23 -9.54
N ILE A 146 -0.25 12.28 -10.84
CA ILE A 146 -0.45 11.16 -11.75
C ILE A 146 0.91 10.55 -12.09
N TYR A 147 1.04 9.25 -11.82
CA TYR A 147 2.15 8.39 -12.21
C TYR A 147 1.63 7.31 -13.18
N ASP A 148 2.53 6.61 -13.84
CA ASP A 148 2.16 5.62 -14.86
C ASP A 148 1.26 4.50 -14.29
N ASP A 149 1.57 4.01 -13.10
CA ASP A 149 0.93 2.85 -12.49
C ASP A 149 0.03 3.17 -11.28
N PHE A 150 0.02 4.42 -10.80
CA PHE A 150 -0.80 4.84 -9.65
C PHE A 150 -1.02 6.35 -9.63
N LEU A 151 -2.03 6.78 -8.90
CA LEU A 151 -2.31 8.19 -8.65
C LEU A 151 -2.23 8.47 -7.14
N ILE A 152 -1.60 9.58 -6.77
CA ILE A 152 -1.57 10.06 -5.38
C ILE A 152 -2.61 11.15 -5.20
N TYR A 153 -3.59 10.88 -4.33
CA TYR A 153 -4.58 11.84 -3.85
C TYR A 153 -4.16 12.30 -2.46
N ASN A 154 -3.18 13.22 -2.43
CA ASN A 154 -2.62 13.73 -1.17
C ASN A 154 -3.61 14.67 -0.48
N GLN A 155 -4.18 14.24 0.64
CA GLN A 155 -5.17 14.98 1.44
C GLN A 155 -6.41 15.41 0.62
N ILE A 156 -6.72 14.68 -0.43
CA ILE A 156 -7.96 14.82 -1.20
C ILE A 156 -8.90 13.68 -0.80
N PRO A 157 -10.00 13.95 -0.10
CA PRO A 157 -10.93 12.92 0.33
C PRO A 157 -11.62 12.24 -0.86
N TRP A 158 -11.74 10.92 -0.84
CA TRP A 158 -12.36 10.13 -1.91
C TRP A 158 -13.80 10.56 -2.25
N TYR A 159 -14.55 11.06 -1.27
CA TYR A 159 -15.95 11.50 -1.47
C TYR A 159 -16.08 12.89 -2.12
N THR A 160 -14.97 13.62 -2.32
CA THR A 160 -14.96 14.90 -3.03
C THR A 160 -14.62 14.75 -4.52
N THR A 161 -14.16 13.59 -4.92
CA THR A 161 -13.84 13.25 -6.31
C THR A 161 -15.12 12.73 -6.98
N THR A 162 -16.06 13.63 -7.29
CA THR A 162 -17.11 13.30 -8.24
C THR A 162 -16.49 13.41 -9.63
N ASP A 163 -16.55 12.33 -10.41
CA ASP A 163 -16.29 12.39 -11.84
C ASP A 163 -17.15 13.52 -12.45
N PRO A 164 -16.61 14.30 -13.38
CA PRO A 164 -17.34 15.37 -14.06
C PRO A 164 -18.51 14.84 -14.88
#